data_80a8f3a027cfd3426c91805d88d0331f
#
_entry.id   80a8f3a027cfd3426c91805d88d0331f
#
_cell.length_a   1.000
_cell.length_b   1.000
_cell.length_c   1.000
_cell.angle_alpha   90.00
_cell.angle_beta   90.00
_cell.angle_gamma   90.00
#
_symmetry.space_group_name_H-M   'P 1'
#
loop_
_entity.id
_entity.type
_entity.pdbx_description
1 polymer ?
#
loop_
_entity_poly.entity_id
_entity_poly.type
_entity_poly.pdbx_seq_one_letter_code
_entity_poly.pdbx_strand_id
1 'polypeptide(L)'
;WPGSTPKEIRDRGLVEKRATEILLAKGTRVALGSFSVGTPDITNPEIIAALKDTWAPIYNSSDRVYIDQHTYSGNLTRPIDTWYELRWQWYFTHCGFDPRARRVVSGETGVDQGGIGGFPAHQATAQQVADWCRRYREAQSKPLVVNGVSYPSPFIGGALFQCGENQSWAGYDVRPYLASIPWS
;
A
#
# COMPACT_ATOMS: atom_id res chain seq x y z
N TRP A 1 -1.71 -12.45 -9.75
CA TRP A 1 -1.61 -11.03 -10.08
C TRP A 1 -0.38 -10.78 -10.94
N PRO A 2 -0.46 -9.91 -11.97
CA PRO A 2 0.72 -9.48 -12.70
C PRO A 2 1.67 -8.74 -11.74
N GLY A 3 2.94 -9.07 -11.77
CA GLY A 3 3.96 -8.55 -10.86
C GLY A 3 4.75 -9.62 -10.12
N SER A 4 4.57 -10.88 -10.54
CA SER A 4 5.28 -12.02 -9.96
C SER A 4 6.66 -12.23 -10.59
N THR A 5 6.88 -11.75 -11.80
CA THR A 5 8.15 -11.90 -12.53
C THR A 5 8.80 -10.55 -12.85
N PRO A 6 10.13 -10.49 -12.98
CA PRO A 6 10.84 -9.27 -13.39
C PRO A 6 10.35 -8.70 -14.72
N LYS A 7 9.97 -9.58 -15.67
CA LYS A 7 9.43 -9.17 -16.96
C LYS A 7 8.08 -8.47 -16.80
N GLU A 8 7.16 -9.04 -16.05
CA GLU A 8 5.85 -8.44 -15.79
C GLU A 8 5.96 -7.07 -15.10
N ILE A 9 6.89 -6.92 -14.14
CA ILE A 9 7.15 -5.63 -13.49
C ILE A 9 7.61 -4.59 -14.51
N ARG A 10 8.53 -4.95 -15.42
CA ARG A 10 9.00 -4.03 -16.45
C ARG A 10 7.91 -3.67 -17.46
N ASP A 11 7.19 -4.66 -17.95
CA ASP A 11 6.13 -4.46 -18.96
C ASP A 11 5.03 -3.56 -18.36
N ARG A 12 4.60 -3.85 -17.16
CA ARG A 12 3.62 -3.02 -16.45
C ARG A 12 4.17 -1.61 -16.20
N GLY A 13 5.43 -1.48 -15.80
CA GLY A 13 6.08 -0.18 -15.60
C GLY A 13 6.06 0.68 -16.86
N LEU A 14 6.24 0.10 -18.04
CA LEU A 14 6.14 0.83 -19.32
C LEU A 14 4.72 1.32 -19.60
N VAL A 15 3.70 0.50 -19.32
CA VAL A 15 2.29 0.89 -19.46
C VAL A 15 1.94 2.01 -18.48
N GLU A 16 2.29 1.84 -17.20
CA GLU A 16 2.06 2.84 -16.15
C GLU A 16 2.77 4.16 -16.48
N LYS A 17 4.00 4.11 -17.01
CA LYS A 17 4.71 5.30 -17.47
C LYS A 17 3.89 6.06 -18.50
N ARG A 18 3.44 5.38 -19.55
CA ARG A 18 2.68 6.02 -20.62
C ARG A 18 1.35 6.60 -20.14
N ALA A 19 0.63 5.86 -19.31
CA ALA A 19 -0.60 6.34 -18.69
C ALA A 19 -0.34 7.58 -17.81
N THR A 20 0.72 7.55 -17.01
CA THR A 20 1.12 8.66 -16.13
C THR A 20 1.44 9.92 -16.94
N GLU A 21 2.23 9.81 -18.00
CA GLU A 21 2.55 10.95 -18.89
C GLU A 21 1.28 11.63 -19.43
N ILE A 22 0.32 10.84 -19.89
CA ILE A 22 -0.96 11.33 -20.42
C ILE A 22 -1.79 12.03 -19.33
N LEU A 23 -1.88 11.43 -18.16
CA LEU A 23 -2.67 11.97 -17.04
C LEU A 23 -2.05 13.22 -16.44
N LEU A 24 -0.72 13.24 -16.27
CA LEU A 24 0.00 14.42 -15.79
C LEU A 24 -0.15 15.61 -16.75
N ALA A 25 -0.13 15.37 -18.06
CA ALA A 25 -0.36 16.41 -19.06
C ALA A 25 -1.76 17.04 -18.94
N LYS A 26 -2.73 16.29 -18.42
CA LYS A 26 -4.09 16.77 -18.12
C LYS A 26 -4.23 17.39 -16.72
N GLY A 27 -3.16 17.55 -15.97
CA GLY A 27 -3.19 18.11 -14.62
C GLY A 27 -3.62 17.14 -13.52
N THR A 28 -3.80 15.85 -13.83
CA THR A 28 -4.30 14.83 -12.89
C THR A 28 -3.19 14.34 -11.95
N ARG A 29 -3.54 13.98 -10.71
CA ARG A 29 -2.70 13.18 -9.82
C ARG A 29 -2.85 11.70 -10.17
N VAL A 30 -1.78 10.94 -10.05
CA VAL A 30 -1.74 9.52 -10.46
C VAL A 30 -1.21 8.67 -9.30
N ALA A 31 -1.92 7.61 -8.96
CA ALA A 31 -1.41 6.57 -8.08
C ALA A 31 -0.96 5.36 -8.92
N LEU A 32 0.29 4.96 -8.73
CA LEU A 32 0.93 3.85 -9.44
C LEU A 32 0.81 2.58 -8.65
N GLY A 33 0.73 1.47 -9.33
CA GLY A 33 0.96 0.17 -8.74
C GLY A 33 -0.30 -0.56 -8.37
N SER A 34 -1.02 -0.11 -7.37
CA SER A 34 -2.08 -0.93 -6.75
C SER A 34 -1.61 -2.38 -6.55
N PHE A 35 -0.41 -2.52 -5.96
CA PHE A 35 0.18 -3.81 -5.73
C PHE A 35 -0.53 -4.52 -4.58
N SER A 36 -0.91 -5.76 -4.80
CA SER A 36 -1.46 -6.62 -3.75
C SER A 36 -0.44 -6.93 -2.67
N VAL A 37 -0.93 -7.31 -1.50
CA VAL A 37 -0.09 -7.80 -0.40
C VAL A 37 0.80 -8.97 -0.88
N GLY A 38 2.08 -8.92 -0.50
CA GLY A 38 3.03 -9.93 -0.92
C GLY A 38 3.62 -9.73 -2.33
N THR A 39 3.10 -8.80 -3.11
CA THR A 39 3.64 -8.46 -4.43
C THR A 39 4.03 -6.98 -4.53
N PRO A 40 5.03 -6.64 -5.36
CA PRO A 40 6.01 -7.52 -5.99
C PRO A 40 6.92 -8.20 -4.94
N ASP A 41 7.59 -9.30 -5.30
CA ASP A 41 8.54 -9.97 -4.41
C ASP A 41 9.83 -9.15 -4.28
N ILE A 42 9.87 -8.34 -3.23
CA ILE A 42 10.99 -7.43 -2.93
C ILE A 42 12.19 -8.13 -2.27
N THR A 43 12.19 -9.45 -2.14
CA THR A 43 13.39 -10.25 -1.80
C THR A 43 14.14 -10.70 -3.05
N ASN A 44 13.50 -10.63 -4.22
CA ASN A 44 14.10 -10.99 -5.49
C ASN A 44 14.90 -9.79 -6.08
N PRO A 45 16.24 -9.90 -6.24
CA PRO A 45 17.07 -8.80 -6.73
C PRO A 45 16.74 -8.37 -8.17
N GLU A 46 16.24 -9.26 -9.01
CA GLU A 46 15.82 -8.91 -10.37
C GLU A 46 14.51 -8.10 -10.40
N ILE A 47 13.61 -8.36 -9.44
CA ILE A 47 12.40 -7.54 -9.24
C ILE A 47 12.77 -6.18 -8.69
N ILE A 48 13.70 -6.11 -7.73
CA ILE A 48 14.22 -4.83 -7.21
C ILE A 48 14.83 -4.01 -8.36
N ALA A 49 15.65 -4.64 -9.21
CA ALA A 49 16.23 -3.97 -10.38
C ALA A 49 15.14 -3.48 -11.34
N ALA A 50 14.14 -4.29 -11.63
CA ALA A 50 13.02 -3.88 -12.48
C ALA A 50 12.23 -2.70 -11.93
N LEU A 51 11.96 -2.67 -10.62
CA LEU A 51 11.30 -1.55 -9.94
C LEU A 51 12.17 -0.28 -10.01
N LYS A 52 13.46 -0.42 -9.75
CA LYS A 52 14.42 0.70 -9.80
C LYS A 52 14.54 1.31 -11.19
N ASP A 53 14.56 0.47 -12.21
CA ASP A 53 14.77 0.90 -13.60
C ASP A 53 13.51 1.48 -14.24
N THR A 54 12.33 1.03 -13.85
CA THR A 54 11.07 1.41 -14.53
C THR A 54 10.15 2.25 -13.65
N TRP A 55 9.95 1.90 -12.38
CA TRP A 55 8.94 2.53 -11.52
C TRP A 55 9.45 3.73 -10.74
N ALA A 56 10.67 3.63 -10.19
CA ALA A 56 11.25 4.75 -9.44
C ALA A 56 11.40 6.02 -10.30
N PRO A 57 11.83 5.96 -11.58
CA PRO A 57 11.84 7.13 -12.45
C PRO A 57 10.47 7.77 -12.65
N ILE A 58 9.39 6.96 -12.74
CA ILE A 58 8.03 7.48 -12.89
C ILE A 58 7.61 8.20 -11.60
N TYR A 59 7.77 7.54 -10.44
CA TYR A 59 7.46 8.12 -9.14
C TYR A 59 8.22 9.43 -8.90
N ASN A 60 9.51 9.45 -9.23
CA ASN A 60 10.39 10.59 -8.99
C ASN A 60 10.17 11.74 -9.99
N SER A 61 9.41 11.52 -11.07
CA SER A 61 9.23 12.51 -12.15
C SER A 61 8.34 13.70 -11.76
N SER A 62 7.46 13.55 -10.78
CA SER A 62 6.51 14.61 -10.40
C SER A 62 5.99 14.41 -8.99
N ASP A 63 5.71 15.52 -8.29
CA ASP A 63 5.02 15.53 -6.98
C ASP A 63 3.54 15.11 -7.05
N ARG A 64 3.01 14.96 -8.25
CA ARG A 64 1.64 14.45 -8.51
C ARG A 64 1.57 12.95 -8.74
N VAL A 65 2.70 12.23 -8.65
CA VAL A 65 2.76 10.77 -8.78
C VAL A 65 2.90 10.13 -7.40
N TYR A 66 1.98 9.25 -7.08
CA TYR A 66 1.89 8.50 -5.82
C TYR A 66 2.19 7.03 -6.08
N ILE A 67 2.58 6.30 -5.05
CA ILE A 67 2.59 4.83 -5.07
C ILE A 67 1.39 4.32 -4.28
N ASP A 68 0.65 3.38 -4.86
CA ASP A 68 -0.42 2.66 -4.20
C ASP A 68 0.03 1.24 -3.87
N GLN A 69 -0.04 0.90 -2.60
CA GLN A 69 0.27 -0.44 -2.08
C GLN A 69 -0.89 -0.91 -1.22
N HIS A 70 -1.54 -1.99 -1.61
CA HIS A 70 -2.54 -2.60 -0.75
C HIS A 70 -1.88 -3.18 0.52
N THR A 71 -2.47 -2.90 1.66
CA THR A 71 -1.87 -3.19 2.97
C THR A 71 -2.86 -3.96 3.84
N TYR A 72 -2.71 -5.27 3.89
CA TYR A 72 -3.57 -6.14 4.70
C TYR A 72 -2.77 -6.80 5.81
N SER A 73 -3.30 -6.79 7.02
CA SER A 73 -2.78 -7.61 8.12
C SER A 73 -3.21 -9.06 7.97
N GLY A 74 -2.35 -10.00 8.32
CA GLY A 74 -2.70 -11.42 8.35
C GLY A 74 -3.70 -11.79 9.46
N ASN A 75 -3.84 -10.97 10.49
CA ASN A 75 -4.88 -11.06 11.51
C ASN A 75 -4.94 -9.78 12.36
N LEU A 76 -5.96 -9.70 13.24
CA LEU A 76 -6.20 -8.52 14.08
C LEU A 76 -5.16 -8.26 15.17
N THR A 77 -4.42 -9.26 15.61
CA THR A 77 -3.59 -9.18 16.82
C THR A 77 -2.09 -9.16 16.54
N ARG A 78 -1.67 -9.56 15.33
CA ARG A 78 -0.24 -9.55 14.99
C ARG A 78 0.31 -8.12 14.95
N PRO A 79 1.59 -7.93 15.24
CA PRO A 79 2.26 -6.65 15.04
C PRO A 79 2.17 -6.21 13.57
N ILE A 80 2.04 -4.91 13.34
CA ILE A 80 2.19 -4.28 12.03
C ILE A 80 3.65 -4.44 11.59
N ASP A 81 3.89 -4.92 10.38
CA ASP A 81 5.24 -5.23 9.92
C ASP A 81 5.53 -4.81 8.48
N THR A 82 6.79 -4.98 8.09
CA THR A 82 7.30 -4.55 6.78
C THR A 82 6.94 -5.50 5.64
N TRP A 83 6.51 -6.73 5.93
CA TRP A 83 6.11 -7.68 4.88
C TRP A 83 4.71 -7.41 4.34
N TYR A 84 3.80 -6.95 5.21
CA TYR A 84 2.39 -6.75 4.91
C TYR A 84 2.03 -5.26 4.83
N GLU A 85 1.93 -4.60 5.98
CA GLU A 85 1.36 -3.26 6.06
C GLU A 85 2.36 -2.14 5.73
N LEU A 86 3.64 -2.36 5.99
CA LEU A 86 4.70 -1.38 5.76
C LEU A 86 5.59 -1.73 4.56
N ARG A 87 5.12 -2.59 3.66
CA ARG A 87 5.87 -3.06 2.50
C ARG A 87 6.36 -1.93 1.60
N TRP A 88 5.62 -0.84 1.52
CA TRP A 88 6.00 0.34 0.78
C TRP A 88 7.37 0.91 1.19
N GLN A 89 7.85 0.69 2.42
CA GLN A 89 9.17 1.15 2.88
C GLN A 89 10.31 0.61 2.02
N TRP A 90 10.13 -0.58 1.44
CA TRP A 90 11.15 -1.24 0.62
C TRP A 90 11.35 -0.55 -0.73
N TYR A 91 10.35 0.14 -1.25
CA TYR A 91 10.51 0.94 -2.46
C TYR A 91 11.55 2.04 -2.26
N PHE A 92 11.56 2.66 -1.10
CA PHE A 92 12.51 3.72 -0.74
C PHE A 92 13.87 3.17 -0.33
N THR A 93 13.89 2.09 0.44
CA THR A 93 15.15 1.54 0.96
C THR A 93 15.93 0.72 -0.08
N HIS A 94 15.25 0.13 -1.07
CA HIS A 94 15.89 -0.78 -2.02
C HIS A 94 15.69 -0.40 -3.49
N CYS A 95 14.61 0.30 -3.84
CA CYS A 95 14.24 0.51 -5.24
C CYS A 95 14.46 1.95 -5.76
N GLY A 96 15.07 2.84 -4.97
CA GLY A 96 15.46 4.17 -5.42
C GLY A 96 14.32 5.20 -5.56
N PHE A 97 13.19 4.97 -4.89
CA PHE A 97 12.13 5.97 -4.75
C PHE A 97 12.61 7.10 -3.83
N ASP A 98 12.26 8.35 -4.15
CA ASP A 98 12.66 9.52 -3.38
C ASP A 98 11.90 9.60 -2.04
N PRO A 99 12.57 9.44 -0.89
CA PRO A 99 11.93 9.43 0.42
C PRO A 99 11.48 10.83 0.91
N ARG A 100 11.90 11.90 0.24
CA ARG A 100 11.52 13.28 0.61
C ARG A 100 10.05 13.57 0.28
N ALA A 101 9.46 12.80 -0.61
CA ALA A 101 8.10 13.01 -1.04
C ALA A 101 7.11 12.19 -0.19
N ARG A 102 6.07 12.87 0.33
CA ARG A 102 4.97 12.22 1.05
C ARG A 102 3.88 11.80 0.06
N ARG A 103 4.06 10.64 -0.58
CA ARG A 103 3.23 10.23 -1.72
C ARG A 103 2.95 8.73 -1.75
N VAL A 104 2.78 8.10 -0.58
CA VAL A 104 2.30 6.73 -0.46
C VAL A 104 0.85 6.73 -0.01
N VAL A 105 0.03 5.96 -0.72
CA VAL A 105 -1.37 5.70 -0.38
C VAL A 105 -1.59 4.19 -0.29
N SER A 106 -2.63 3.78 0.42
CA SER A 106 -3.17 2.42 0.31
C SER A 106 -4.61 2.50 -0.18
N GLY A 107 -4.84 2.07 -1.42
CA GLY A 107 -6.19 2.00 -2.00
C GLY A 107 -7.07 0.97 -1.31
N GLU A 108 -6.45 -0.05 -0.72
CA GLU A 108 -7.13 -1.06 0.08
C GLU A 108 -6.32 -1.40 1.33
N THR A 109 -6.96 -1.32 2.50
CA THR A 109 -6.36 -1.72 3.77
C THR A 109 -7.36 -2.44 4.66
N GLY A 110 -6.88 -3.40 5.45
CA GLY A 110 -7.76 -4.19 6.30
C GLY A 110 -7.07 -5.41 6.89
N VAL A 111 -7.84 -6.46 7.11
CA VAL A 111 -7.36 -7.76 7.58
C VAL A 111 -7.76 -8.82 6.56
N ASP A 112 -6.80 -9.63 6.13
CA ASP A 112 -7.02 -10.75 5.21
C ASP A 112 -6.06 -11.89 5.57
N GLN A 113 -6.59 -13.00 6.04
CA GLN A 113 -5.81 -14.19 6.34
C GLN A 113 -6.07 -15.26 5.29
N GLY A 114 -5.17 -15.34 4.29
CA GLY A 114 -5.22 -16.42 3.29
C GLY A 114 -6.45 -16.38 2.38
N GLY A 115 -6.97 -15.17 2.07
CA GLY A 115 -8.15 -14.99 1.24
C GLY A 115 -9.48 -15.12 2.00
N ILE A 116 -9.43 -15.29 3.32
CA ILE A 116 -10.59 -15.19 4.21
C ILE A 116 -10.56 -13.80 4.83
N GLY A 117 -11.24 -12.87 4.20
CA GLY A 117 -10.98 -11.47 4.41
C GLY A 117 -11.96 -10.70 5.25
N GLY A 118 -11.45 -9.58 5.75
CA GLY A 118 -12.20 -8.55 6.41
C GLY A 118 -12.50 -8.79 7.90
N PHE A 119 -12.81 -7.71 8.58
CA PHE A 119 -13.13 -7.73 10.02
C PHE A 119 -14.35 -8.62 10.36
N PRO A 120 -15.47 -8.59 9.60
CA PRO A 120 -16.60 -9.47 9.86
C PRO A 120 -16.28 -10.95 9.72
N ALA A 121 -15.49 -11.34 8.72
CA ALA A 121 -15.10 -12.74 8.53
C ALA A 121 -14.26 -13.28 9.70
N HIS A 122 -13.50 -12.39 10.38
CA HIS A 122 -12.74 -12.70 11.58
C HIS A 122 -13.55 -12.52 12.88
N GLN A 123 -14.86 -12.27 12.80
CA GLN A 123 -15.73 -12.03 13.95
C GLN A 123 -15.18 -10.95 14.90
N ALA A 124 -14.59 -9.92 14.32
CA ALA A 124 -13.95 -8.85 15.08
C ALA A 124 -14.96 -8.07 15.92
N THR A 125 -14.61 -7.74 17.14
CA THR A 125 -15.36 -6.77 17.94
C THR A 125 -15.01 -5.33 17.49
N ALA A 126 -15.89 -4.37 17.76
CA ALA A 126 -15.65 -2.96 17.50
C ALA A 126 -14.34 -2.45 18.15
N GLN A 127 -14.05 -2.91 19.37
CA GLN A 127 -12.82 -2.57 20.07
C GLN A 127 -11.57 -3.12 19.37
N GLN A 128 -11.61 -4.35 18.88
CA GLN A 128 -10.48 -4.95 18.15
C GLN A 128 -10.21 -4.20 16.84
N VAL A 129 -11.25 -3.79 16.13
CA VAL A 129 -11.11 -2.98 14.91
C VAL A 129 -10.50 -1.61 15.23
N ALA A 130 -11.00 -0.93 16.27
CA ALA A 130 -10.46 0.35 16.71
C ALA A 130 -8.98 0.25 17.11
N ASP A 131 -8.61 -0.80 17.84
CA ASP A 131 -7.23 -1.06 18.26
C ASP A 131 -6.32 -1.38 17.08
N TRP A 132 -6.81 -2.14 16.11
CA TRP A 132 -6.07 -2.40 14.87
C TRP A 132 -5.85 -1.09 14.09
N CYS A 133 -6.87 -0.29 13.87
CA CYS A 133 -6.77 0.99 13.16
C CYS A 133 -5.77 1.94 13.85
N ARG A 134 -5.77 2.00 15.19
CA ARG A 134 -4.82 2.82 15.95
C ARG A 134 -3.38 2.34 15.72
N ARG A 135 -3.10 1.05 15.90
CA ARG A 135 -1.77 0.46 15.68
C ARG A 135 -1.30 0.63 14.23
N TYR A 136 -2.19 0.44 13.27
CA TYR A 136 -1.91 0.66 11.86
C TYR A 136 -1.48 2.12 11.61
N ARG A 137 -2.28 3.09 12.08
CA ARG A 137 -1.98 4.51 11.94
C ARG A 137 -0.65 4.89 12.60
N GLU A 138 -0.41 4.42 13.82
CA GLU A 138 0.85 4.66 14.53
C GLU A 138 2.05 4.12 13.77
N ALA A 139 1.94 2.92 13.21
CA ALA A 139 3.02 2.31 12.43
C ALA A 139 3.27 3.07 11.13
N GLN A 140 2.21 3.47 10.41
CA GLN A 140 2.30 4.22 9.17
C GLN A 140 2.85 5.65 9.36
N SER A 141 2.68 6.23 10.53
CA SER A 141 3.17 7.58 10.84
C SER A 141 4.65 7.66 11.25
N LYS A 142 5.28 6.52 11.51
CA LYS A 142 6.69 6.49 11.93
C LYS A 142 7.61 7.01 10.83
N PRO A 143 8.68 7.74 11.21
CA PRO A 143 9.68 8.16 10.25
C PRO A 143 10.26 6.99 9.45
N LEU A 144 10.51 7.22 8.18
CA LEU A 144 11.21 6.30 7.29
C LEU A 144 12.71 6.54 7.38
N VAL A 145 13.50 5.51 7.59
CA VAL A 145 14.97 5.60 7.59
C VAL A 145 15.52 4.99 6.29
N VAL A 146 16.23 5.81 5.51
CA VAL A 146 16.90 5.37 4.28
C VAL A 146 18.37 5.73 4.36
N ASN A 147 19.25 4.76 4.26
CA ASN A 147 20.70 4.93 4.34
C ASN A 147 21.17 5.75 5.59
N GLY A 148 20.53 5.50 6.74
CA GLY A 148 20.84 6.19 7.99
C GLY A 148 20.24 7.60 8.14
N VAL A 149 19.55 8.10 7.13
CA VAL A 149 18.85 9.40 7.16
C VAL A 149 17.38 9.18 7.47
N SER A 150 16.85 9.94 8.45
CA SER A 150 15.44 9.89 8.84
C SER A 150 14.63 10.91 8.03
N TYR A 151 13.53 10.44 7.47
CA TYR A 151 12.55 11.24 6.71
C TYR A 151 11.18 11.15 7.39
N PRO A 152 10.34 12.19 7.32
CA PRO A 152 8.93 12.05 7.68
C PRO A 152 8.29 10.89 6.92
N SER A 153 7.31 10.21 7.52
CA SER A 153 6.61 9.13 6.81
C SER A 153 6.08 9.62 5.46
N PRO A 154 6.39 8.94 4.36
CA PRO A 154 5.81 9.25 3.05
C PRO A 154 4.35 8.79 2.91
N PHE A 155 3.84 8.02 3.85
CA PHE A 155 2.45 7.54 3.88
C PHE A 155 1.49 8.68 4.21
N ILE A 156 0.45 8.86 3.40
CA ILE A 156 -0.53 9.93 3.56
C ILE A 156 -1.93 9.45 3.90
N GLY A 157 -2.24 8.18 3.67
CA GLY A 157 -3.53 7.61 4.03
C GLY A 157 -3.82 6.28 3.38
N GLY A 158 -4.82 5.59 3.92
CA GLY A 158 -5.33 4.33 3.38
C GLY A 158 -6.85 4.28 3.45
N ALA A 159 -7.46 3.59 2.49
CA ALA A 159 -8.88 3.33 2.46
C ALA A 159 -9.16 1.95 3.07
N LEU A 160 -10.01 1.90 4.09
CA LEU A 160 -10.50 0.62 4.61
C LEU A 160 -11.35 -0.08 3.53
N PHE A 161 -11.01 -1.31 3.25
CA PHE A 161 -11.71 -2.12 2.27
C PHE A 161 -12.68 -3.06 3.01
N GLN A 162 -13.97 -3.01 2.70
CA GLN A 162 -14.71 -2.06 1.88
C GLN A 162 -15.92 -1.54 2.65
N CYS A 163 -16.63 -0.55 2.08
CA CYS A 163 -17.87 -0.05 2.64
C CYS A 163 -19.04 -0.46 1.72
N GLY A 164 -19.87 -1.40 2.18
CA GLY A 164 -21.04 -1.88 1.47
C GLY A 164 -21.09 -3.39 1.24
N GLU A 165 -22.29 -3.89 0.91
CA GLU A 165 -22.52 -5.30 0.62
C GLU A 165 -22.41 -5.58 -0.87
N ASN A 166 -21.42 -6.38 -1.23
CA ASN A 166 -21.43 -7.19 -2.42
C ASN A 166 -21.34 -8.63 -1.94
N GLN A 167 -22.17 -9.54 -2.46
CA GLN A 167 -22.22 -10.93 -2.01
C GLN A 167 -20.83 -11.60 -1.96
N SER A 168 -19.94 -11.25 -2.91
CA SER A 168 -18.58 -11.79 -2.98
C SER A 168 -17.63 -11.21 -1.91
N TRP A 169 -17.94 -10.05 -1.32
CA TRP A 169 -17.06 -9.29 -0.44
C TRP A 169 -17.70 -8.91 0.90
N ALA A 170 -18.81 -9.54 1.25
CA ALA A 170 -19.53 -9.27 2.50
C ALA A 170 -18.66 -9.41 3.75
N GLY A 171 -17.66 -10.31 3.72
CA GLY A 171 -16.68 -10.48 4.79
C GLY A 171 -15.77 -9.28 5.02
N TYR A 172 -15.71 -8.33 4.10
CA TYR A 172 -14.90 -7.10 4.19
C TYR A 172 -15.72 -5.86 4.56
N ASP A 173 -17.02 -5.98 4.76
CA ASP A 173 -17.87 -4.83 5.06
C ASP A 173 -17.51 -4.17 6.39
N VAL A 174 -17.02 -2.94 6.33
CA VAL A 174 -16.58 -2.18 7.52
C VAL A 174 -17.70 -1.34 8.15
N ARG A 175 -18.88 -1.25 7.53
CA ARG A 175 -19.99 -0.43 8.05
C ARG A 175 -20.35 -0.71 9.51
N PRO A 176 -20.36 -1.97 9.99
CA PRO A 176 -20.65 -2.24 11.40
C PRO A 176 -19.68 -1.62 12.40
N TYR A 177 -18.50 -1.21 11.93
CA TYR A 177 -17.38 -0.72 12.78
C TYR A 177 -17.14 0.78 12.64
N LEU A 178 -17.78 1.47 11.68
CA LEU A 178 -17.46 2.88 11.35
C LEU A 178 -17.50 3.80 12.56
N ALA A 179 -18.44 3.60 13.49
CA ALA A 179 -18.58 4.43 14.68
C ALA A 179 -17.42 4.23 15.70
N SER A 180 -16.70 3.11 15.64
CA SER A 180 -15.58 2.78 16.54
C SER A 180 -14.21 3.13 15.97
N ILE A 181 -14.11 3.45 14.68
CA ILE A 181 -12.84 3.75 14.03
C ILE A 181 -12.36 5.15 14.44
N PRO A 182 -11.12 5.28 14.95
CA PRO A 182 -10.56 6.59 15.30
C PRO A 182 -10.13 7.33 14.01
N TRP A 183 -11.02 8.15 13.48
CA TRP A 183 -10.79 8.91 12.23
C TRP A 183 -9.83 10.10 12.36
N SER A 184 -9.56 10.57 13.57
CA SER A 184 -8.69 11.71 13.88
C SER A 184 -7.28 11.30 14.30
#